data_f88f122b1c25f5d80a8f18007e313a59
#
_entry.id   f88f122b1c25f5d80a8f18007e313a59
#
_cell.length_a   1.000
_cell.length_b   1.000
_cell.length_c   1.000
_cell.angle_alpha   90.00
_cell.angle_beta   90.00
_cell.angle_gamma   90.00
#
_symmetry.space_group_name_H-M   'P 1'
#
loop_
_entity.id
_entity.type
_entity.pdbx_description
1 polymer ?
#
loop_
_entity_poly.entity_id
_entity_poly.type
_entity_poly.pdbx_seq_one_letter_code
_entity_poly.pdbx_strand_id
1 'polypeptide(L)'
;MMTGGDTGRLPSKGIGIVGYGQSKYAKHTDRTLLSLLAEAARAAMDKAELTKSALDGIAVCSFDLPPDNAVTLAEQFGMSVSWAYLGTAGGAGPVASVINAIRAIEAGHASVVLCLAGDAYDVAGHYRMMDNFNRALRNYGAPNGFGGANGLFGIIQRKHMETYGTRRDQLGRIAVGQRASATLNENALFRSPLTLEEYLNARLIADPIRLYDCVMPCSGAEAVVVAPLDRAPSGRGVRVLAGYERHNHPVGEIAPLRGGWELFREALYRDAGYGPPEMDFVQAYDDYPIMVAIQLEDLGFCPKGEVGRFLAMHSFSFDGSLPLNTNGGQLSCGQAGAGGGMIGLVEAVCQLRHEAGPRQVKGGRRGLVSGYGMVGYGHGLSASCVILERGAA
;
A
#
# COMPACT_ATOMS: atom_id res chain seq x y z
N MET A 1 25.53 10.82 17.74
CA MET A 1 25.38 9.58 17.00
C MET A 1 24.77 8.56 17.94
N MET A 2 23.45 8.37 17.91
CA MET A 2 22.83 7.22 18.59
C MET A 2 22.99 6.05 17.64
N THR A 3 23.76 5.06 18.02
CA THR A 3 23.80 3.76 17.40
C THR A 3 22.40 3.15 17.54
N GLY A 4 21.61 3.23 16.49
CA GLY A 4 20.29 2.64 16.45
C GLY A 4 20.44 1.14 16.65
N GLY A 5 20.00 0.66 17.81
CA GLY A 5 19.86 -0.76 18.06
C GLY A 5 18.97 -1.37 16.99
N ASP A 6 19.20 -2.61 16.74
CA ASP A 6 18.57 -3.53 15.76
C ASP A 6 17.05 -3.73 16.02
N THR A 7 16.29 -2.63 16.10
CA THR A 7 14.88 -2.62 16.57
C THR A 7 13.85 -2.87 15.47
N GLY A 8 14.29 -3.08 14.24
CA GLY A 8 13.41 -3.26 13.08
C GLY A 8 13.46 -4.64 12.42
N ARG A 9 14.41 -5.49 12.80
CA ARG A 9 14.52 -6.83 12.24
C ARG A 9 13.29 -7.65 12.61
N LEU A 10 12.68 -8.27 11.61
CA LEU A 10 11.71 -9.34 11.84
C LEU A 10 12.50 -10.63 12.04
N PRO A 11 12.53 -11.21 13.26
CA PRO A 11 13.48 -12.27 13.61
C PRO A 11 13.16 -13.61 12.98
N SER A 12 11.90 -13.91 12.68
CA SER A 12 11.52 -15.28 12.39
C SER A 12 11.29 -15.57 10.91
N LYS A 13 12.11 -16.44 10.36
CA LYS A 13 11.95 -17.03 9.02
C LYS A 13 10.72 -17.96 8.91
N GLY A 14 10.00 -18.20 10.01
CA GLY A 14 8.89 -19.15 10.09
C GLY A 14 7.50 -18.53 10.03
N ILE A 15 7.36 -17.20 10.04
CA ILE A 15 6.06 -16.51 10.01
C ILE A 15 5.91 -15.78 8.65
N GLY A 16 4.68 -15.79 8.12
CA GLY A 16 4.39 -15.15 6.85
C GLY A 16 2.91 -14.98 6.60
N ILE A 17 2.56 -14.75 5.34
CA ILE A 17 1.18 -14.57 4.90
C ILE A 17 0.68 -15.90 4.36
N VAL A 18 -0.37 -16.45 4.98
CA VAL A 18 -0.93 -17.77 4.67
C VAL A 18 -2.26 -17.69 3.90
N GLY A 19 -2.87 -16.50 3.81
CA GLY A 19 -4.09 -16.26 3.05
C GLY A 19 -4.24 -14.79 2.68
N TYR A 20 -5.03 -14.51 1.64
CA TYR A 20 -5.34 -13.16 1.21
C TYR A 20 -6.74 -13.11 0.60
N GLY A 21 -7.37 -11.94 0.64
CA GLY A 21 -8.70 -11.75 0.08
C GLY A 21 -9.00 -10.29 -0.16
N GLN A 22 -9.99 -10.04 -1.00
CA GLN A 22 -10.49 -8.70 -1.32
C GLN A 22 -11.99 -8.74 -1.51
N SER A 23 -12.67 -7.64 -1.24
CA SER A 23 -14.05 -7.43 -1.65
C SER A 23 -14.12 -6.88 -3.07
N LYS A 24 -15.31 -6.89 -3.67
CA LYS A 24 -15.53 -6.16 -4.92
C LYS A 24 -15.43 -4.66 -4.69
N TYR A 25 -14.59 -3.98 -5.46
CA TYR A 25 -14.47 -2.53 -5.46
C TYR A 25 -15.60 -1.86 -6.23
N ALA A 26 -16.14 -0.76 -5.69
CA ALA A 26 -17.24 -0.04 -6.30
C ALA A 26 -17.12 1.48 -6.05
N LYS A 27 -17.42 2.28 -7.08
CA LYS A 27 -17.49 3.76 -6.95
C LYS A 27 -18.63 4.18 -6.02
N HIS A 28 -19.73 3.44 -6.03
CA HIS A 28 -20.89 3.59 -5.16
C HIS A 28 -21.39 2.22 -4.76
N THR A 29 -21.80 2.08 -3.52
CA THR A 29 -22.37 0.83 -2.99
C THR A 29 -23.31 1.13 -1.82
N ASP A 30 -24.37 0.33 -1.69
CA ASP A 30 -25.24 0.33 -0.51
C ASP A 30 -24.75 -0.61 0.61
N ARG A 31 -23.60 -1.24 0.38
CA ARG A 31 -22.98 -2.16 1.34
C ARG A 31 -22.34 -1.40 2.47
N THR A 32 -22.46 -1.94 3.68
CA THR A 32 -21.77 -1.41 4.87
C THR A 32 -20.28 -1.77 4.84
N LEU A 33 -19.45 -0.97 5.52
CA LEU A 33 -18.03 -1.28 5.74
C LEU A 33 -17.84 -2.68 6.33
N LEU A 34 -18.65 -3.03 7.33
CA LEU A 34 -18.63 -4.37 7.96
C LEU A 34 -18.81 -5.49 6.93
N SER A 35 -19.74 -5.34 5.98
CA SER A 35 -19.99 -6.36 4.95
C SER A 35 -18.83 -6.49 3.96
N LEU A 36 -18.14 -5.39 3.63
CA LEU A 36 -16.96 -5.39 2.77
C LEU A 36 -15.77 -6.06 3.46
N LEU A 37 -15.50 -5.67 4.72
CA LEU A 37 -14.46 -6.29 5.54
C LEU A 37 -14.71 -7.79 5.75
N ALA A 38 -15.97 -8.19 6.00
CA ALA A 38 -16.34 -9.60 6.15
C ALA A 38 -16.16 -10.42 4.87
N GLU A 39 -16.40 -9.84 3.69
CA GLU A 39 -16.14 -10.51 2.39
C GLU A 39 -14.63 -10.73 2.19
N ALA A 40 -13.81 -9.70 2.40
CA ALA A 40 -12.36 -9.80 2.30
C ALA A 40 -11.79 -10.80 3.31
N ALA A 41 -12.27 -10.77 4.57
CA ALA A 41 -11.89 -11.71 5.62
C ALA A 41 -12.18 -13.16 5.24
N ARG A 42 -13.40 -13.44 4.76
CA ARG A 42 -13.78 -14.81 4.31
C ARG A 42 -12.88 -15.28 3.19
N ALA A 43 -12.70 -14.47 2.15
CA ALA A 43 -11.83 -14.82 1.03
C ALA A 43 -10.39 -15.12 1.49
N ALA A 44 -9.87 -14.36 2.47
CA ALA A 44 -8.53 -14.58 3.01
C ALA A 44 -8.45 -15.90 3.83
N MET A 45 -9.46 -16.19 4.64
CA MET A 45 -9.56 -17.43 5.40
C MET A 45 -9.72 -18.65 4.50
N ASP A 46 -10.56 -18.56 3.48
CA ASP A 46 -10.77 -19.63 2.50
C ASP A 46 -9.46 -19.99 1.77
N LYS A 47 -8.69 -18.97 1.36
CA LYS A 47 -7.37 -19.18 0.75
C LYS A 47 -6.29 -19.66 1.72
N ALA A 48 -6.48 -19.47 3.02
CA ALA A 48 -5.64 -20.00 4.06
C ALA A 48 -6.07 -21.42 4.51
N GLU A 49 -7.22 -21.89 4.05
CA GLU A 49 -7.88 -23.12 4.53
C GLU A 49 -8.10 -23.13 6.05
N LEU A 50 -8.40 -21.93 6.60
CA LEU A 50 -8.61 -21.72 8.03
C LEU A 50 -10.07 -21.37 8.34
N THR A 51 -10.55 -21.86 9.48
CA THR A 51 -11.85 -21.44 10.02
C THR A 51 -11.67 -20.23 10.95
N LYS A 52 -12.76 -19.50 11.19
CA LYS A 52 -12.77 -18.35 12.11
C LYS A 52 -12.24 -18.69 13.52
N SER A 53 -12.46 -19.91 14.00
CA SER A 53 -11.97 -20.36 15.32
C SER A 53 -10.46 -20.51 15.42
N ALA A 54 -9.74 -20.50 14.32
CA ALA A 54 -8.28 -20.51 14.30
C ALA A 54 -7.68 -19.11 14.52
N LEU A 55 -8.47 -18.05 14.36
CA LEU A 55 -8.03 -16.67 14.50
C LEU A 55 -8.06 -16.25 15.98
N ASP A 56 -6.93 -15.80 16.50
CA ASP A 56 -6.78 -15.29 17.87
C ASP A 56 -6.20 -13.88 17.93
N GLY A 57 -5.99 -13.25 16.74
CA GLY A 57 -5.60 -11.86 16.60
C GLY A 57 -6.31 -11.16 15.45
N ILE A 58 -6.54 -9.84 15.59
CA ILE A 58 -7.13 -8.97 14.57
C ILE A 58 -6.39 -7.64 14.50
N ALA A 59 -6.07 -7.20 13.28
CA ALA A 59 -5.61 -5.85 12.99
C ALA A 59 -6.52 -5.21 11.95
N VAL A 60 -6.87 -3.93 12.11
CA VAL A 60 -7.69 -3.20 11.15
C VAL A 60 -7.15 -1.81 10.89
N CYS A 61 -7.18 -1.39 9.63
CA CYS A 61 -6.88 -0.03 9.17
C CYS A 61 -8.09 0.49 8.41
N SER A 62 -8.73 1.53 8.92
CA SER A 62 -9.91 2.16 8.30
C SER A 62 -10.08 3.58 8.82
N PHE A 63 -10.52 4.49 7.95
CA PHE A 63 -10.91 5.84 8.32
C PHE A 63 -12.39 5.95 8.69
N ASP A 64 -13.21 5.02 8.16
CA ASP A 64 -14.66 5.02 8.32
C ASP A 64 -15.14 4.10 9.47
N LEU A 65 -14.23 3.30 10.05
CA LEU A 65 -14.56 2.45 11.19
C LEU A 65 -14.88 3.23 12.48
N PRO A 66 -14.14 4.30 12.84
CA PRO A 66 -14.46 5.05 14.05
C PRO A 66 -15.90 5.61 14.04
N PRO A 67 -16.61 5.59 15.21
CA PRO A 67 -16.07 5.38 16.58
C PRO A 67 -15.78 3.93 16.97
N ASP A 68 -16.11 2.94 16.14
CA ASP A 68 -15.73 1.55 16.33
C ASP A 68 -14.20 1.34 16.22
N ASN A 69 -13.74 0.15 16.63
CA ASN A 69 -12.32 -0.19 16.66
C ASN A 69 -12.12 -1.70 16.41
N ALA A 70 -10.90 -2.19 16.54
CA ALA A 70 -10.59 -3.60 16.30
C ALA A 70 -11.35 -4.56 17.25
N VAL A 71 -11.63 -4.14 18.48
CA VAL A 71 -12.35 -4.98 19.45
C VAL A 71 -13.84 -5.08 19.09
N THR A 72 -14.48 -3.95 18.74
CA THR A 72 -15.88 -3.96 18.29
C THR A 72 -16.03 -4.74 16.97
N LEU A 73 -15.04 -4.66 16.06
CA LEU A 73 -15.05 -5.46 14.84
C LEU A 73 -14.93 -6.96 15.16
N ALA A 74 -14.08 -7.35 16.13
CA ALA A 74 -13.98 -8.73 16.57
C ALA A 74 -15.32 -9.24 17.17
N GLU A 75 -16.00 -8.41 17.94
CA GLU A 75 -17.35 -8.73 18.46
C GLU A 75 -18.33 -8.94 17.33
N GLN A 76 -18.42 -8.02 16.36
CA GLN A 76 -19.30 -8.11 15.21
C GLN A 76 -19.03 -9.35 14.34
N PHE A 77 -17.78 -9.78 14.27
CA PHE A 77 -17.38 -11.02 13.59
C PHE A 77 -17.60 -12.27 14.44
N GLY A 78 -17.99 -12.13 15.72
CA GLY A 78 -18.15 -13.21 16.66
C GLY A 78 -16.80 -13.94 16.91
N MET A 79 -15.74 -13.18 17.11
CA MET A 79 -14.38 -13.66 17.41
C MET A 79 -14.01 -13.32 18.84
N SER A 80 -13.31 -14.24 19.52
CA SER A 80 -12.59 -13.95 20.76
C SER A 80 -11.11 -13.91 20.44
N VAL A 81 -10.47 -12.76 20.66
CA VAL A 81 -9.07 -12.52 20.27
C VAL A 81 -8.22 -12.17 21.49
N SER A 82 -6.98 -12.63 21.51
CA SER A 82 -5.98 -12.29 22.53
C SER A 82 -5.19 -11.05 22.17
N TRP A 83 -5.22 -10.64 20.88
CA TRP A 83 -4.53 -9.45 20.38
C TRP A 83 -5.41 -8.69 19.39
N ALA A 84 -5.51 -7.38 19.59
CA ALA A 84 -6.26 -6.48 18.72
C ALA A 84 -5.47 -5.20 18.44
N TYR A 85 -5.42 -4.75 17.19
CA TYR A 85 -4.67 -3.58 16.76
C TYR A 85 -5.50 -2.71 15.82
N LEU A 86 -5.55 -1.40 16.10
CA LEU A 86 -6.11 -0.39 15.19
C LEU A 86 -4.97 0.43 14.59
N GLY A 87 -4.71 0.24 13.29
CA GLY A 87 -3.70 1.00 12.56
C GLY A 87 -4.22 2.34 12.08
N THR A 88 -3.57 3.43 12.50
CA THR A 88 -3.97 4.80 12.16
C THR A 88 -2.98 5.52 11.24
N ALA A 89 -2.02 4.81 10.66
CA ALA A 89 -0.97 5.37 9.80
C ALA A 89 -1.39 5.54 8.32
N GLY A 90 -2.69 5.67 8.05
CA GLY A 90 -3.21 5.82 6.68
C GLY A 90 -2.76 4.70 5.76
N GLY A 91 -2.36 5.02 4.53
CA GLY A 91 -1.88 4.02 3.56
C GLY A 91 -0.58 3.30 3.93
N ALA A 92 0.17 3.76 4.95
CA ALA A 92 1.28 2.99 5.51
C ALA A 92 0.81 1.94 6.54
N GLY A 93 -0.40 2.12 7.10
CA GLY A 93 -0.95 1.29 8.17
C GLY A 93 -1.06 -0.20 7.82
N PRO A 94 -1.58 -0.58 6.65
CA PRO A 94 -1.74 -1.99 6.29
C PRO A 94 -0.43 -2.78 6.25
N VAL A 95 0.63 -2.24 5.67
CA VAL A 95 1.97 -2.88 5.69
C VAL A 95 2.52 -2.92 7.11
N ALA A 96 2.39 -1.82 7.87
CA ALA A 96 2.78 -1.76 9.27
C ALA A 96 1.99 -2.76 10.14
N SER A 97 0.69 -2.99 9.87
CA SER A 97 -0.12 -3.96 10.60
C SER A 97 0.37 -5.41 10.42
N VAL A 98 0.86 -5.78 9.24
CA VAL A 98 1.50 -7.07 9.00
C VAL A 98 2.80 -7.19 9.81
N ILE A 99 3.64 -6.17 9.82
CA ILE A 99 4.86 -6.13 10.62
C ILE A 99 4.52 -6.30 12.12
N ASN A 100 3.52 -5.59 12.61
CA ASN A 100 3.08 -5.67 14.02
C ASN A 100 2.42 -7.01 14.35
N ALA A 101 1.67 -7.61 13.41
CA ALA A 101 1.10 -8.94 13.56
C ALA A 101 2.21 -10.01 13.71
N ILE A 102 3.26 -9.94 12.89
CA ILE A 102 4.42 -10.84 13.01
C ILE A 102 5.07 -10.69 14.38
N ARG A 103 5.33 -9.45 14.83
CA ARG A 103 5.88 -9.19 16.17
C ARG A 103 5.00 -9.73 17.30
N ALA A 104 3.67 -9.61 17.17
CA ALA A 104 2.73 -10.13 18.15
C ALA A 104 2.77 -11.67 18.22
N ILE A 105 2.88 -12.34 17.07
CA ILE A 105 3.01 -13.81 17.01
C ILE A 105 4.34 -14.26 17.63
N GLU A 106 5.43 -13.60 17.31
CA GLU A 106 6.76 -13.88 17.86
C GLU A 106 6.82 -13.70 19.39
N ALA A 107 6.11 -12.67 19.88
CA ALA A 107 5.99 -12.42 21.32
C ALA A 107 5.00 -13.36 22.04
N GLY A 108 4.31 -14.25 21.31
CA GLY A 108 3.32 -15.15 21.88
C GLY A 108 2.00 -14.51 22.27
N HIS A 109 1.70 -13.31 21.77
CA HIS A 109 0.44 -12.62 22.03
C HIS A 109 -0.72 -13.12 21.15
N ALA A 110 -0.40 -13.67 19.98
CA ALA A 110 -1.34 -14.32 19.08
C ALA A 110 -0.63 -15.45 18.32
N SER A 111 -1.40 -16.30 17.64
CA SER A 111 -0.88 -17.38 16.79
C SER A 111 -1.27 -17.17 15.33
N VAL A 112 -2.48 -16.65 15.07
CA VAL A 112 -3.03 -16.40 13.75
C VAL A 112 -3.75 -15.04 13.74
N VAL A 113 -3.25 -14.10 12.97
CA VAL A 113 -3.76 -12.73 12.94
C VAL A 113 -4.43 -12.44 11.60
N LEU A 114 -5.68 -11.98 11.64
CA LEU A 114 -6.37 -11.42 10.50
C LEU A 114 -6.07 -9.91 10.39
N CYS A 115 -5.38 -9.49 9.34
CA CYS A 115 -5.12 -8.09 9.03
C CYS A 115 -6.10 -7.62 7.95
N LEU A 116 -6.82 -6.54 8.22
CA LEU A 116 -7.88 -5.98 7.39
C LEU A 116 -7.60 -4.51 7.07
N ALA A 117 -7.97 -4.07 5.89
CA ALA A 117 -8.04 -2.64 5.57
C ALA A 117 -9.15 -2.37 4.57
N GLY A 118 -9.85 -1.25 4.73
CA GLY A 118 -10.92 -0.86 3.81
C GLY A 118 -11.77 0.27 4.36
N ASP A 119 -12.53 0.87 3.46
CA ASP A 119 -13.48 1.93 3.77
C ASP A 119 -14.68 1.86 2.82
N ALA A 120 -15.81 2.43 3.24
CA ALA A 120 -17.07 2.39 2.52
C ALA A 120 -17.58 3.81 2.26
N TYR A 121 -16.94 4.54 1.35
CA TYR A 121 -17.39 5.85 0.93
C TYR A 121 -17.23 6.10 -0.57
N ASP A 122 -18.05 7.02 -1.05
CA ASP A 122 -17.95 7.62 -2.36
C ASP A 122 -17.07 8.89 -2.33
N VAL A 123 -17.02 9.62 -3.44
CA VAL A 123 -16.27 10.87 -3.55
C VAL A 123 -16.69 11.90 -2.49
N ALA A 124 -17.99 12.03 -2.19
CA ALA A 124 -18.49 12.98 -1.19
C ALA A 124 -18.08 12.56 0.23
N GLY A 125 -18.13 11.27 0.53
CA GLY A 125 -17.63 10.69 1.80
C GLY A 125 -16.14 10.92 1.97
N HIS A 126 -15.37 10.76 0.91
CA HIS A 126 -13.94 11.05 0.92
C HIS A 126 -13.64 12.52 1.26
N TYR A 127 -14.35 13.47 0.67
CA TYR A 127 -14.17 14.89 1.03
C TYR A 127 -14.51 15.15 2.49
N ARG A 128 -15.62 14.61 3.01
CA ARG A 128 -15.97 14.73 4.44
C ARG A 128 -14.90 14.15 5.36
N MET A 129 -14.30 13.01 4.97
CA MET A 129 -13.17 12.41 5.70
C MET A 129 -11.95 13.33 5.66
N MET A 130 -11.59 13.88 4.49
CA MET A 130 -10.45 14.79 4.34
C MET A 130 -10.60 16.09 5.14
N ASP A 131 -11.79 16.64 5.26
CA ASP A 131 -12.06 17.84 6.09
C ASP A 131 -11.74 17.62 7.58
N ASN A 132 -11.80 16.37 8.05
CA ASN A 132 -11.49 15.96 9.41
C ASN A 132 -10.26 15.04 9.52
N PHE A 133 -9.44 14.93 8.48
CA PHE A 133 -8.36 13.97 8.40
C PHE A 133 -7.37 14.08 9.56
N ASN A 134 -6.97 15.30 9.90
CA ASN A 134 -6.24 15.61 11.13
C ASN A 134 -6.36 17.10 11.50
N ARG A 135 -5.98 17.41 12.74
CA ARG A 135 -6.08 18.78 13.27
C ARG A 135 -5.21 19.78 12.52
N ALA A 136 -4.05 19.36 12.04
CA ALA A 136 -3.13 20.25 11.30
C ALA A 136 -3.75 20.69 9.97
N LEU A 137 -4.28 19.76 9.19
CA LEU A 137 -4.99 20.10 7.94
C LEU A 137 -6.23 20.95 8.20
N ARG A 138 -7.08 20.56 9.16
CA ARG A 138 -8.31 21.28 9.48
C ARG A 138 -8.05 22.69 10.00
N ASN A 139 -7.12 22.87 10.93
CA ASN A 139 -6.96 24.13 11.65
C ASN A 139 -5.98 25.10 10.98
N TYR A 140 -5.06 24.59 10.17
CA TYR A 140 -4.00 25.41 9.55
C TYR A 140 -3.97 25.28 8.02
N GLY A 141 -4.25 24.13 7.46
CA GLY A 141 -4.26 23.93 6.01
C GLY A 141 -5.49 24.55 5.36
N ALA A 142 -6.67 24.11 5.72
CA ALA A 142 -7.93 24.54 5.13
C ALA A 142 -8.17 26.07 5.18
N PRO A 143 -7.93 26.78 6.30
CA PRO A 143 -8.05 28.24 6.34
C PRO A 143 -7.11 29.00 5.40
N ASN A 144 -6.00 28.37 5.00
CA ASN A 144 -5.02 28.94 4.05
C ASN A 144 -5.22 28.41 2.61
N GLY A 145 -6.37 27.82 2.30
CA GLY A 145 -6.72 27.36 0.97
C GLY A 145 -6.11 26.02 0.57
N PHE A 146 -5.46 25.28 1.49
CA PHE A 146 -4.99 23.92 1.25
C PHE A 146 -6.16 22.95 1.42
N GLY A 147 -6.89 22.70 0.34
CA GLY A 147 -8.02 21.77 0.29
C GLY A 147 -7.58 20.36 -0.09
N GLY A 148 -7.23 19.53 0.91
CA GLY A 148 -6.97 18.12 0.70
C GLY A 148 -5.61 17.78 0.07
N ALA A 149 -5.44 16.52 -0.34
CA ALA A 149 -4.16 15.96 -0.76
C ALA A 149 -3.64 16.52 -2.09
N ASN A 150 -4.53 16.83 -3.05
CA ASN A 150 -4.13 17.28 -4.39
C ASN A 150 -3.22 18.51 -4.37
N GLY A 151 -3.53 19.50 -3.53
CA GLY A 151 -2.71 20.72 -3.41
C GLY A 151 -1.32 20.42 -2.85
N LEU A 152 -1.24 19.58 -1.82
CA LEU A 152 0.02 19.19 -1.21
C LEU A 152 0.93 18.44 -2.19
N PHE A 153 0.39 17.41 -2.84
CA PHE A 153 1.15 16.62 -3.81
C PHE A 153 1.47 17.41 -5.08
N GLY A 154 0.65 18.41 -5.41
CA GLY A 154 0.99 19.41 -6.44
C GLY A 154 2.26 20.18 -6.11
N ILE A 155 2.42 20.65 -4.87
CA ILE A 155 3.64 21.33 -4.39
C ILE A 155 4.83 20.37 -4.42
N ILE A 156 4.69 19.14 -3.95
CA ILE A 156 5.75 18.13 -3.97
C ILE A 156 6.19 17.85 -5.41
N GLN A 157 5.24 17.64 -6.32
CA GLN A 157 5.55 17.38 -7.73
C GLN A 157 6.23 18.58 -8.39
N ARG A 158 5.74 19.80 -8.15
CA ARG A 158 6.36 21.04 -8.66
C ARG A 158 7.79 21.16 -8.19
N LYS A 159 8.01 21.03 -6.87
CA LYS A 159 9.36 21.09 -6.28
C LYS A 159 10.30 20.03 -6.86
N HIS A 160 9.81 18.81 -7.08
CA HIS A 160 10.61 17.72 -7.67
C HIS A 160 10.98 18.04 -9.12
N MET A 161 10.03 18.55 -9.91
CA MET A 161 10.25 18.98 -11.30
C MET A 161 11.28 20.12 -11.38
N GLU A 162 11.20 21.10 -10.50
CA GLU A 162 12.13 22.24 -10.45
C GLU A 162 13.54 21.85 -9.94
N THR A 163 13.60 20.96 -8.95
CA THR A 163 14.87 20.55 -8.34
C THR A 163 15.64 19.57 -9.22
N TYR A 164 14.96 18.61 -9.85
CA TYR A 164 15.59 17.48 -10.55
C TYR A 164 15.27 17.41 -12.06
N GLY A 165 14.44 18.32 -12.56
CA GLY A 165 14.09 18.33 -13.98
C GLY A 165 13.16 17.19 -14.41
N THR A 166 12.50 16.50 -13.47
CA THR A 166 11.52 15.46 -13.79
C THR A 166 10.36 16.03 -14.58
N ARG A 167 9.94 15.33 -15.63
CA ARG A 167 8.88 15.80 -16.54
C ARG A 167 7.61 14.95 -16.39
N ARG A 168 6.49 15.55 -16.77
CA ARG A 168 5.19 14.86 -16.73
C ARG A 168 5.12 13.62 -17.62
N ASP A 169 5.76 13.62 -18.78
CA ASP A 169 5.81 12.46 -19.69
C ASP A 169 6.52 11.26 -19.03
N GLN A 170 7.49 11.52 -18.16
CA GLN A 170 8.17 10.50 -17.38
C GLN A 170 7.26 9.92 -16.29
N LEU A 171 6.59 10.79 -15.51
CA LEU A 171 5.63 10.36 -14.48
C LEU A 171 4.43 9.60 -15.09
N GLY A 172 3.97 10.03 -16.26
CA GLY A 172 2.88 9.40 -16.99
C GLY A 172 3.13 7.92 -17.34
N ARG A 173 4.39 7.52 -17.50
CA ARG A 173 4.73 6.11 -17.75
C ARG A 173 4.32 5.18 -16.61
N ILE A 174 4.32 5.68 -15.37
CA ILE A 174 3.79 4.95 -14.20
C ILE A 174 2.29 4.69 -14.40
N ALA A 175 1.50 5.75 -14.58
CA ALA A 175 0.05 5.63 -14.72
C ALA A 175 -0.37 4.78 -15.94
N VAL A 176 0.32 4.94 -17.08
CA VAL A 176 0.07 4.17 -18.31
C VAL A 176 0.41 2.69 -18.11
N GLY A 177 1.57 2.39 -17.51
CA GLY A 177 1.98 1.01 -17.25
C GLY A 177 1.04 0.29 -16.27
N GLN A 178 0.64 0.95 -15.20
CA GLN A 178 -0.35 0.42 -14.25
C GLN A 178 -1.72 0.22 -14.91
N ARG A 179 -2.16 1.17 -15.76
CA ARG A 179 -3.43 1.02 -16.48
C ARG A 179 -3.40 -0.15 -17.46
N ALA A 180 -2.27 -0.43 -18.10
CA ALA A 180 -2.13 -1.63 -18.94
C ALA A 180 -2.36 -2.92 -18.13
N SER A 181 -1.80 -3.02 -16.91
CA SER A 181 -2.07 -4.14 -16.00
C SER A 181 -3.53 -4.19 -15.55
N ALA A 182 -4.15 -3.05 -15.26
CA ALA A 182 -5.54 -2.95 -14.81
C ALA A 182 -6.56 -3.43 -15.87
N THR A 183 -6.24 -3.36 -17.16
CA THR A 183 -7.13 -3.88 -18.22
C THR A 183 -7.45 -5.36 -18.04
N LEU A 184 -6.55 -6.09 -17.38
CA LEU A 184 -6.64 -7.53 -17.10
C LEU A 184 -7.15 -7.84 -15.68
N ASN A 185 -7.45 -6.81 -14.87
CA ASN A 185 -7.94 -6.98 -13.50
C ASN A 185 -9.44 -6.70 -13.42
N GLU A 186 -10.24 -7.73 -13.17
CA GLU A 186 -11.70 -7.61 -13.08
C GLU A 186 -12.19 -6.79 -11.89
N ASN A 187 -11.34 -6.59 -10.87
CA ASN A 187 -11.65 -5.77 -9.70
C ASN A 187 -11.23 -4.29 -9.86
N ALA A 188 -10.52 -3.92 -10.94
CA ALA A 188 -10.16 -2.55 -11.20
C ALA A 188 -11.35 -1.71 -11.70
N LEU A 189 -11.48 -0.47 -11.20
CA LEU A 189 -12.53 0.47 -11.61
C LEU A 189 -12.29 1.07 -12.99
N PHE A 190 -11.02 1.21 -13.39
CA PHE A 190 -10.63 1.78 -14.68
C PHE A 190 -9.87 0.74 -15.50
N ARG A 191 -10.57 0.13 -16.46
CA ARG A 191 -10.05 -0.96 -17.28
C ARG A 191 -9.86 -0.58 -18.76
N SER A 192 -10.25 0.62 -19.15
CA SER A 192 -9.94 1.12 -20.50
C SER A 192 -8.47 1.50 -20.58
N PRO A 193 -7.77 1.16 -21.67
CA PRO A 193 -6.39 1.59 -21.89
C PRO A 193 -6.22 3.10 -21.69
N LEU A 194 -5.03 3.52 -21.32
CA LEU A 194 -4.64 4.92 -21.18
C LEU A 194 -3.37 5.15 -21.98
N THR A 195 -3.41 6.10 -22.92
CA THR A 195 -2.23 6.53 -23.67
C THR A 195 -1.47 7.63 -22.93
N LEU A 196 -0.18 7.78 -23.24
CA LEU A 196 0.60 8.88 -22.68
C LEU A 196 0.07 10.25 -23.14
N GLU A 197 -0.45 10.34 -24.35
CA GLU A 197 -1.07 11.56 -24.88
C GLU A 197 -2.32 11.94 -24.09
N GLU A 198 -3.22 11.00 -23.81
CA GLU A 198 -4.40 11.24 -22.96
C GLU A 198 -4.00 11.66 -21.55
N TYR A 199 -2.97 11.03 -20.98
CA TYR A 199 -2.44 11.42 -19.67
C TYR A 199 -1.94 12.86 -19.65
N LEU A 200 -1.16 13.26 -20.67
CA LEU A 200 -0.59 14.61 -20.77
C LEU A 200 -1.66 15.69 -21.00
N ASN A 201 -2.69 15.38 -21.76
CA ASN A 201 -3.78 16.30 -22.11
C ASN A 201 -4.95 16.27 -21.10
N ALA A 202 -4.87 15.46 -20.03
CA ALA A 202 -5.90 15.35 -19.02
C ALA A 202 -6.19 16.70 -18.33
N ARG A 203 -7.43 16.85 -17.83
CA ARG A 203 -7.89 18.05 -17.11
C ARG A 203 -7.00 18.35 -15.91
N LEU A 204 -6.66 19.63 -15.73
CA LEU A 204 -5.92 20.12 -14.55
C LEU A 204 -6.79 19.99 -13.28
N ILE A 205 -6.20 19.53 -12.20
CA ILE A 205 -6.83 19.40 -10.87
C ILE A 205 -6.19 20.41 -9.89
N ALA A 206 -4.88 20.33 -9.70
CA ALA A 206 -4.08 21.25 -8.88
C ALA A 206 -2.68 21.31 -9.48
N ASP A 207 -2.31 22.41 -10.13
CA ASP A 207 -1.07 22.50 -10.90
C ASP A 207 0.17 22.02 -10.14
N PRO A 208 0.95 21.04 -10.68
CA PRO A 208 0.89 20.41 -11.99
C PRO A 208 0.05 19.11 -12.06
N ILE A 209 -0.65 18.73 -11.01
CA ILE A 209 -1.47 17.51 -10.90
C ILE A 209 -2.67 17.57 -11.86
N ARG A 210 -2.86 16.53 -12.65
CA ARG A 210 -3.99 16.36 -13.56
C ARG A 210 -4.81 15.12 -13.21
N LEU A 211 -5.92 14.92 -13.91
CA LEU A 211 -6.93 13.90 -13.59
C LEU A 211 -6.34 12.50 -13.44
N TYR A 212 -5.45 12.06 -14.30
CA TYR A 212 -4.85 10.73 -14.26
C TYR A 212 -3.66 10.62 -13.29
N ASP A 213 -3.29 11.71 -12.62
CA ASP A 213 -2.39 11.67 -11.46
C ASP A 213 -3.13 11.34 -10.16
N CYS A 214 -4.47 11.41 -10.15
CA CYS A 214 -5.29 11.27 -8.96
C CYS A 214 -5.97 9.90 -8.90
N VAL A 215 -6.07 9.36 -7.71
CA VAL A 215 -6.86 8.15 -7.43
C VAL A 215 -8.35 8.44 -7.41
N MET A 216 -9.17 7.42 -7.65
CA MET A 216 -10.63 7.48 -7.49
C MET A 216 -11.01 6.97 -6.11
N PRO A 217 -11.57 7.81 -5.23
CA PRO A 217 -12.17 7.34 -4.00
C PRO A 217 -13.29 6.35 -4.28
N CYS A 218 -13.31 5.25 -3.54
CA CYS A 218 -14.28 4.17 -3.76
C CYS A 218 -14.50 3.37 -2.46
N SER A 219 -15.42 2.42 -2.50
CA SER A 219 -15.65 1.46 -1.44
C SER A 219 -15.00 0.13 -1.76
N GLY A 220 -14.39 -0.51 -0.75
CA GLY A 220 -13.74 -1.80 -0.87
C GLY A 220 -12.98 -2.19 0.39
N ALA A 221 -12.56 -3.42 0.45
CA ALA A 221 -11.76 -3.96 1.55
C ALA A 221 -10.78 -5.04 1.06
N GLU A 222 -9.68 -5.15 1.76
CA GLU A 222 -8.59 -6.10 1.55
C GLU A 222 -8.27 -6.81 2.86
N ALA A 223 -7.79 -8.04 2.78
CA ALA A 223 -7.40 -8.84 3.93
C ALA A 223 -6.18 -9.71 3.67
N VAL A 224 -5.36 -9.91 4.68
CA VAL A 224 -4.36 -10.99 4.71
C VAL A 224 -4.40 -11.71 6.05
N VAL A 225 -4.05 -13.00 6.04
CA VAL A 225 -3.88 -13.79 7.25
C VAL A 225 -2.39 -14.01 7.50
N VAL A 226 -1.91 -13.61 8.65
CA VAL A 226 -0.51 -13.76 9.11
C VAL A 226 -0.46 -14.89 10.14
N ALA A 227 0.41 -15.87 9.90
CA ALA A 227 0.57 -17.03 10.79
C ALA A 227 1.94 -17.71 10.56
N PRO A 228 2.34 -18.68 11.39
CA PRO A 228 3.41 -19.61 11.08
C PRO A 228 3.18 -20.30 9.73
N LEU A 229 4.22 -20.39 8.91
CA LEU A 229 4.13 -20.89 7.53
C LEU A 229 3.74 -22.36 7.41
N ASP A 230 3.94 -23.15 8.46
CA ASP A 230 3.46 -24.53 8.54
C ASP A 230 1.93 -24.65 8.61
N ARG A 231 1.23 -23.54 8.89
CA ARG A 231 -0.24 -23.44 8.79
C ARG A 231 -0.74 -23.08 7.38
N ALA A 232 0.17 -22.74 6.46
CA ALA A 232 -0.24 -22.45 5.08
C ALA A 232 -0.61 -23.76 4.35
N PRO A 233 -1.56 -23.71 3.42
CA PRO A 233 -1.72 -24.79 2.45
C PRO A 233 -0.40 -25.05 1.71
N SER A 234 -0.11 -26.30 1.38
CA SER A 234 1.18 -26.73 0.81
C SER A 234 1.62 -25.85 -0.37
N GLY A 235 2.83 -25.32 -0.28
CA GLY A 235 3.42 -24.46 -1.33
C GLY A 235 2.78 -23.06 -1.49
N ARG A 236 1.82 -22.68 -0.61
CA ARG A 236 1.07 -21.41 -0.73
C ARG A 236 1.42 -20.35 0.30
N GLY A 237 2.31 -20.66 1.24
CA GLY A 237 2.81 -19.65 2.18
C GLY A 237 3.69 -18.62 1.50
N VAL A 238 3.57 -17.35 1.89
CA VAL A 238 4.43 -16.25 1.43
C VAL A 238 5.26 -15.76 2.59
N ARG A 239 6.58 -15.88 2.48
CA ARG A 239 7.53 -15.46 3.51
C ARG A 239 7.63 -13.94 3.55
N VAL A 240 7.69 -13.36 4.72
CA VAL A 240 8.11 -11.98 4.95
C VAL A 240 9.59 -12.01 5.33
N LEU A 241 10.46 -11.56 4.44
CA LEU A 241 11.91 -11.61 4.63
C LEU A 241 12.40 -10.50 5.54
N ALA A 242 11.85 -9.29 5.39
CA ALA A 242 12.16 -8.12 6.19
C ALA A 242 10.98 -7.16 6.17
N GLY A 243 10.86 -6.31 7.19
CA GLY A 243 9.85 -5.29 7.25
C GLY A 243 10.23 -4.15 8.18
N TYR A 244 10.05 -2.92 7.72
CA TYR A 244 10.39 -1.70 8.43
C TYR A 244 9.31 -0.64 8.30
N GLU A 245 9.23 0.20 9.31
CA GLU A 245 8.39 1.40 9.33
C GLU A 245 9.15 2.58 9.91
N ARG A 246 8.83 3.78 9.44
CA ARG A 246 9.39 5.04 9.96
C ARG A 246 8.32 6.12 9.89
N HIS A 247 8.23 6.87 10.97
CA HIS A 247 7.25 7.93 11.10
C HIS A 247 7.92 9.29 11.24
N ASN A 248 7.24 10.34 10.72
CA ASN A 248 7.63 11.74 10.82
C ASN A 248 9.06 12.01 10.31
N HIS A 249 9.35 11.61 9.08
CA HIS A 249 10.62 11.90 8.41
C HIS A 249 10.39 12.46 6.99
N PRO A 250 11.12 13.53 6.62
CA PRO A 250 12.02 14.34 7.45
C PRO A 250 11.26 15.29 8.39
N VAL A 251 11.86 15.57 9.54
CA VAL A 251 11.25 16.46 10.54
C VAL A 251 11.39 17.91 10.08
N GLY A 252 10.26 18.65 10.11
CA GLY A 252 10.26 20.10 9.91
C GLY A 252 10.43 20.57 8.46
N GLU A 253 10.51 19.68 7.48
CA GLU A 253 10.53 20.06 6.06
C GLU A 253 9.09 20.23 5.52
N ILE A 254 8.91 21.28 4.72
CA ILE A 254 7.68 21.48 3.95
C ILE A 254 7.88 20.90 2.56
N ALA A 255 6.94 20.04 2.12
CA ALA A 255 6.99 19.35 0.85
C ALA A 255 8.35 18.65 0.60
N PRO A 256 8.77 17.71 1.46
CA PRO A 256 10.02 17.00 1.30
C PRO A 256 10.00 16.12 0.05
N LEU A 257 11.16 15.98 -0.59
CA LEU A 257 11.35 15.11 -1.76
C LEU A 257 11.89 13.72 -1.34
N ARG A 258 11.67 13.33 -0.09
CA ARG A 258 12.11 12.07 0.52
C ARG A 258 11.14 11.65 1.62
N GLY A 259 11.16 10.40 1.97
CA GLY A 259 10.36 9.84 3.06
C GLY A 259 11.16 8.90 3.95
N GLY A 260 10.49 8.25 4.89
CA GLY A 260 11.11 7.36 5.87
C GLY A 260 11.86 6.16 5.29
N TRP A 261 11.61 5.81 4.02
CA TRP A 261 12.25 4.67 3.33
C TRP A 261 13.77 4.82 3.25
N GLU A 262 14.28 6.03 3.01
CA GLU A 262 15.74 6.29 2.92
C GLU A 262 16.49 5.92 4.19
N LEU A 263 15.83 6.00 5.36
CA LEU A 263 16.46 5.72 6.65
C LEU A 263 16.61 4.25 6.96
N PHE A 264 15.74 3.41 6.39
CA PHE A 264 15.75 1.98 6.70
C PHE A 264 16.09 1.07 5.51
N ARG A 265 16.23 1.61 4.30
CA ARG A 265 16.44 0.79 3.09
C ARG A 265 17.65 -0.15 3.20
N GLU A 266 18.77 0.31 3.76
CA GLU A 266 19.98 -0.52 3.89
C GLU A 266 19.75 -1.67 4.87
N ALA A 267 19.08 -1.40 5.98
CA ALA A 267 18.69 -2.44 6.94
C ALA A 267 17.67 -3.41 6.32
N LEU A 268 16.69 -2.91 5.59
CA LEU A 268 15.68 -3.72 4.90
C LEU A 268 16.33 -4.73 3.95
N TYR A 269 17.24 -4.28 3.08
CA TYR A 269 17.90 -5.16 2.12
C TYR A 269 18.93 -6.10 2.76
N ARG A 270 19.69 -5.62 3.74
CA ARG A 270 20.61 -6.47 4.52
C ARG A 270 19.86 -7.62 5.19
N ASP A 271 18.73 -7.34 5.84
CA ASP A 271 17.95 -8.33 6.59
C ASP A 271 17.18 -9.27 5.67
N ALA A 272 16.72 -8.78 4.52
CA ALA A 272 16.12 -9.62 3.47
C ALA A 272 17.17 -10.50 2.76
N GLY A 273 18.42 -10.08 2.69
CA GLY A 273 19.50 -10.74 1.96
C GLY A 273 19.47 -10.48 0.44
N TYR A 274 18.68 -9.50 -0.02
CA TYR A 274 18.46 -9.16 -1.41
C TYR A 274 18.32 -7.65 -1.56
N GLY A 275 18.78 -7.07 -2.68
CA GLY A 275 18.66 -5.65 -3.01
C GLY A 275 17.62 -5.36 -4.11
N PRO A 276 17.53 -4.10 -4.56
CA PRO A 276 16.58 -3.71 -5.61
C PRO A 276 16.67 -4.52 -6.91
N PRO A 277 17.88 -4.91 -7.40
CA PRO A 277 17.98 -5.69 -8.64
C PRO A 277 17.40 -7.11 -8.56
N GLU A 278 17.23 -7.65 -7.34
CA GLU A 278 16.67 -8.98 -7.13
C GLU A 278 15.15 -8.97 -6.88
N MET A 279 14.50 -7.81 -6.96
CA MET A 279 13.04 -7.70 -6.89
C MET A 279 12.43 -7.95 -8.27
N ASP A 280 11.59 -8.96 -8.37
CA ASP A 280 10.90 -9.32 -9.63
C ASP A 280 9.73 -8.38 -9.93
N PHE A 281 9.19 -7.73 -8.90
CA PHE A 281 8.15 -6.71 -9.01
C PHE A 281 8.13 -5.79 -7.78
N VAL A 282 7.51 -4.63 -7.95
CA VAL A 282 7.32 -3.61 -6.90
C VAL A 282 5.84 -3.26 -6.78
N GLN A 283 5.32 -3.22 -5.56
CA GLN A 283 4.01 -2.68 -5.23
C GLN A 283 4.24 -1.42 -4.40
N ALA A 284 4.36 -0.29 -5.05
CA ALA A 284 4.56 1.00 -4.40
C ALA A 284 3.22 1.66 -4.10
N TYR A 285 3.10 2.34 -2.97
CA TYR A 285 1.91 3.15 -2.67
C TYR A 285 1.76 4.28 -3.69
N ASP A 286 0.67 4.31 -4.43
CA ASP A 286 0.49 5.11 -5.63
C ASP A 286 -0.75 6.01 -5.58
N ASP A 287 -0.91 6.77 -4.51
CA ASP A 287 -1.92 7.84 -4.50
C ASP A 287 -1.64 8.92 -5.56
N TYR A 288 -0.36 9.13 -5.91
CA TYR A 288 0.11 9.98 -7.02
C TYR A 288 1.35 9.38 -7.67
N PRO A 289 1.56 9.54 -9.01
CA PRO A 289 2.77 9.08 -9.68
C PRO A 289 4.06 9.66 -9.11
N ILE A 290 4.04 10.91 -8.62
CA ILE A 290 5.19 11.54 -7.97
C ILE A 290 5.61 10.80 -6.69
N MET A 291 4.65 10.24 -5.94
CA MET A 291 4.98 9.48 -4.73
C MET A 291 5.60 8.13 -5.06
N VAL A 292 5.17 7.49 -6.13
CA VAL A 292 5.87 6.29 -6.65
C VAL A 292 7.31 6.63 -7.04
N ALA A 293 7.52 7.75 -7.73
CA ALA A 293 8.84 8.21 -8.14
C ALA A 293 9.77 8.43 -6.93
N ILE A 294 9.29 9.13 -5.90
CA ILE A 294 10.06 9.36 -4.66
C ILE A 294 10.38 8.04 -3.94
N GLN A 295 9.43 7.10 -3.88
CA GLN A 295 9.65 5.79 -3.27
C GLN A 295 10.72 4.98 -4.02
N LEU A 296 10.71 4.99 -5.35
CA LEU A 296 11.73 4.30 -6.16
C LEU A 296 13.15 4.85 -5.89
N GLU A 297 13.28 6.16 -5.71
CA GLU A 297 14.56 6.79 -5.32
C GLU A 297 14.97 6.41 -3.89
N ASP A 298 14.07 6.59 -2.93
CA ASP A 298 14.37 6.37 -1.51
C ASP A 298 14.64 4.90 -1.20
N LEU A 299 13.98 3.99 -1.92
CA LEU A 299 14.21 2.55 -1.86
C LEU A 299 15.42 2.09 -2.69
N GLY A 300 16.09 3.01 -3.41
CA GLY A 300 17.38 2.74 -4.08
C GLY A 300 17.26 2.02 -5.43
N PHE A 301 16.12 2.04 -6.10
CA PHE A 301 15.98 1.57 -7.49
C PHE A 301 16.72 2.48 -8.46
N CYS A 302 16.86 3.75 -8.13
CA CYS A 302 17.71 4.71 -8.81
C CYS A 302 18.26 5.73 -7.81
N PRO A 303 19.36 6.45 -8.15
CA PRO A 303 19.86 7.55 -7.32
C PRO A 303 18.83 8.67 -7.16
N LYS A 304 18.89 9.39 -6.04
CA LYS A 304 18.04 10.56 -5.78
C LYS A 304 18.23 11.62 -6.87
N GLY A 305 17.11 12.08 -7.44
CA GLY A 305 17.07 13.05 -8.55
C GLY A 305 17.16 12.41 -9.95
N GLU A 306 17.43 11.13 -10.05
CA GLU A 306 17.59 10.41 -11.34
C GLU A 306 16.32 9.66 -11.77
N VAL A 307 15.24 9.73 -11.00
CA VAL A 307 14.02 8.95 -11.29
C VAL A 307 13.44 9.29 -12.67
N GLY A 308 13.53 10.53 -13.12
CA GLY A 308 13.05 10.91 -14.46
C GLY A 308 13.70 10.10 -15.57
N ARG A 309 15.03 9.92 -15.52
CA ARG A 309 15.79 9.07 -16.44
C ARG A 309 15.42 7.59 -16.26
N PHE A 310 15.33 7.14 -15.03
CA PHE A 310 14.94 5.77 -14.70
C PHE A 310 13.56 5.41 -15.28
N LEU A 311 12.56 6.28 -15.08
CA LEU A 311 11.22 6.09 -15.62
C LEU A 311 11.20 6.04 -17.15
N ALA A 312 12.05 6.83 -17.83
CA ALA A 312 12.16 6.82 -19.29
C ALA A 312 12.73 5.51 -19.85
N MET A 313 13.54 4.79 -19.07
CA MET A 313 14.23 3.56 -19.48
C MET A 313 13.44 2.28 -19.19
N HIS A 314 12.39 2.33 -18.36
CA HIS A 314 11.66 1.16 -17.91
C HIS A 314 10.20 1.15 -18.40
N SER A 315 9.64 -0.05 -18.48
CA SER A 315 8.21 -0.30 -18.66
C SER A 315 7.64 -0.91 -17.38
N PHE A 316 6.42 -0.46 -17.00
CA PHE A 316 5.85 -0.68 -15.67
C PHE A 316 4.60 -1.57 -15.68
N SER A 317 4.22 -2.14 -16.82
CA SER A 317 3.17 -3.17 -16.88
C SER A 317 3.64 -4.47 -16.20
N PHE A 318 2.70 -5.39 -15.94
CA PHE A 318 3.00 -6.68 -15.29
C PHE A 318 4.06 -7.52 -16.04
N ASP A 319 4.23 -7.30 -17.34
CA ASP A 319 5.20 -7.93 -18.25
C ASP A 319 6.37 -7.00 -18.64
N GLY A 320 6.44 -5.84 -18.01
CA GLY A 320 7.48 -4.82 -18.26
C GLY A 320 8.83 -5.17 -17.66
N SER A 321 9.82 -4.30 -17.93
CA SER A 321 11.19 -4.47 -17.41
C SER A 321 11.29 -4.22 -15.90
N LEU A 322 10.34 -3.51 -15.29
CA LEU A 322 10.12 -3.39 -13.85
C LEU A 322 8.62 -3.46 -13.59
N PRO A 323 8.03 -4.64 -13.40
CA PRO A 323 6.61 -4.77 -13.07
C PRO A 323 6.26 -3.96 -11.81
N LEU A 324 5.35 -2.99 -11.97
CA LEU A 324 4.98 -2.05 -10.91
C LEU A 324 3.46 -2.02 -10.75
N ASN A 325 2.98 -2.24 -9.51
CA ASN A 325 1.55 -2.22 -9.19
C ASN A 325 0.74 -3.06 -10.19
N THR A 326 1.04 -4.34 -10.23
CA THR A 326 0.66 -5.30 -11.29
C THR A 326 -0.83 -5.59 -11.38
N ASN A 327 -1.64 -5.14 -10.42
CA ASN A 327 -3.10 -5.13 -10.48
C ASN A 327 -3.68 -3.83 -11.08
N GLY A 328 -2.83 -2.82 -11.29
CA GLY A 328 -3.22 -1.48 -11.73
C GLY A 328 -3.06 -0.40 -10.68
N GLY A 329 -2.69 -0.77 -9.45
CA GLY A 329 -2.53 0.15 -8.32
C GLY A 329 -3.80 0.91 -7.96
N GLN A 330 -3.71 1.84 -7.03
CA GLN A 330 -4.80 2.73 -6.64
C GLN A 330 -5.24 3.65 -7.79
N LEU A 331 -4.30 4.05 -8.66
CA LEU A 331 -4.58 4.90 -9.83
C LEU A 331 -5.57 4.27 -10.81
N SER A 332 -5.71 2.94 -10.83
CA SER A 332 -6.65 2.26 -11.73
C SER A 332 -7.67 1.40 -10.99
N CYS A 333 -7.31 0.75 -9.88
CA CYS A 333 -8.26 -0.02 -9.08
C CYS A 333 -9.22 0.85 -8.28
N GLY A 334 -8.77 2.05 -7.87
CA GLY A 334 -9.45 2.93 -6.93
C GLY A 334 -8.84 2.87 -5.53
N GLN A 335 -9.17 3.86 -4.71
CA GLN A 335 -8.68 3.99 -3.34
C GLN A 335 -9.85 3.84 -2.36
N ALA A 336 -9.94 2.70 -1.72
CA ALA A 336 -10.89 2.45 -0.63
C ALA A 336 -10.26 2.88 0.71
N GLY A 337 -9.99 4.18 0.84
CA GLY A 337 -9.40 4.78 2.02
C GLY A 337 -8.10 4.12 2.46
N ALA A 338 -8.06 3.62 3.71
CA ALA A 338 -6.92 2.89 4.25
C ALA A 338 -6.64 1.57 3.49
N GLY A 339 -7.66 0.98 2.83
CA GLY A 339 -7.51 -0.21 1.98
C GLY A 339 -6.54 0.00 0.82
N GLY A 340 -6.37 1.24 0.34
CA GLY A 340 -5.37 1.59 -0.66
C GLY A 340 -3.95 1.16 -0.30
N GLY A 341 -3.61 1.14 1.00
CA GLY A 341 -2.31 0.66 1.48
C GLY A 341 -2.18 -0.86 1.53
N MET A 342 -3.28 -1.63 1.41
CA MET A 342 -3.25 -3.10 1.41
C MET A 342 -3.35 -3.68 0.00
N ILE A 343 -3.85 -2.94 -0.97
CA ILE A 343 -4.06 -3.41 -2.35
C ILE A 343 -2.77 -3.98 -2.98
N GLY A 344 -1.64 -3.31 -2.77
CA GLY A 344 -0.34 -3.79 -3.23
C GLY A 344 0.14 -5.03 -2.48
N LEU A 345 -0.18 -5.15 -1.19
CA LEU A 345 0.17 -6.31 -0.38
C LEU A 345 -0.60 -7.56 -0.84
N VAL A 346 -1.91 -7.44 -1.03
CA VAL A 346 -2.77 -8.52 -1.55
C VAL A 346 -2.33 -8.92 -2.95
N GLU A 347 -2.02 -7.97 -3.81
CA GLU A 347 -1.49 -8.27 -5.14
C GLU A 347 -0.14 -8.98 -5.09
N ALA A 348 0.78 -8.54 -4.22
CA ALA A 348 2.08 -9.20 -4.07
C ALA A 348 1.92 -10.67 -3.66
N VAL A 349 1.03 -10.96 -2.71
CA VAL A 349 0.72 -12.34 -2.30
C VAL A 349 0.12 -13.14 -3.47
N CYS A 350 -0.80 -12.55 -4.23
CA CYS A 350 -1.41 -13.14 -5.42
C CYS A 350 -0.34 -13.52 -6.47
N GLN A 351 0.60 -12.61 -6.76
CA GLN A 351 1.72 -12.82 -7.69
C GLN A 351 2.66 -13.95 -7.21
N LEU A 352 3.04 -13.92 -5.92
CA LEU A 352 3.96 -14.92 -5.34
C LEU A 352 3.33 -16.31 -5.23
N ARG A 353 2.01 -16.41 -5.14
CA ARG A 353 1.26 -17.67 -5.19
C ARG A 353 0.97 -18.15 -6.61
N HIS A 354 1.34 -17.38 -7.64
CA HIS A 354 1.02 -17.64 -9.04
C HIS A 354 -0.49 -17.73 -9.32
N GLU A 355 -1.26 -16.88 -8.66
CA GLU A 355 -2.72 -16.80 -8.78
C GLU A 355 -3.19 -15.54 -9.53
N ALA A 356 -2.28 -14.73 -10.11
CA ALA A 356 -2.61 -13.47 -10.78
C ALA A 356 -3.20 -13.64 -12.21
N GLY A 357 -3.30 -14.87 -12.72
CA GLY A 357 -3.92 -15.17 -14.02
C GLY A 357 -3.21 -14.47 -15.19
N PRO A 358 -3.93 -13.72 -16.03
CA PRO A 358 -3.34 -13.14 -17.25
C PRO A 358 -2.30 -12.02 -16.97
N ARG A 359 -2.26 -11.47 -15.73
CA ARG A 359 -1.29 -10.45 -15.33
C ARG A 359 -0.16 -11.01 -14.45
N GLN A 360 0.06 -12.34 -14.51
CA GLN A 360 1.11 -12.99 -13.75
C GLN A 360 2.50 -12.53 -14.19
N VAL A 361 3.30 -12.01 -13.27
CA VAL A 361 4.72 -11.70 -13.48
C VAL A 361 5.47 -13.01 -13.70
N LYS A 362 6.14 -13.10 -14.84
CA LYS A 362 6.86 -14.33 -15.24
C LYS A 362 8.04 -14.57 -14.29
N GLY A 363 8.05 -15.75 -13.68
CA GLY A 363 9.13 -16.15 -12.77
C GLY A 363 9.17 -15.40 -11.44
N GLY A 364 8.13 -14.63 -11.09
CA GLY A 364 8.07 -13.84 -9.87
C GLY A 364 8.27 -14.69 -8.60
N ARG A 365 9.35 -14.41 -7.88
CA ARG A 365 9.75 -15.08 -6.64
C ARG A 365 9.84 -14.11 -5.46
N ARG A 366 10.16 -12.84 -5.72
CA ARG A 366 10.33 -11.79 -4.71
C ARG A 366 9.65 -10.51 -5.14
N GLY A 367 8.98 -9.88 -4.19
CA GLY A 367 8.34 -8.59 -4.39
C GLY A 367 8.59 -7.67 -3.22
N LEU A 368 8.70 -6.38 -3.53
CA LEU A 368 8.74 -5.32 -2.54
C LEU A 368 7.37 -4.66 -2.46
N VAL A 369 6.85 -4.44 -1.25
CA VAL A 369 5.61 -3.70 -1.01
C VAL A 369 5.89 -2.54 -0.09
N SER A 370 5.57 -1.32 -0.52
CA SER A 370 5.71 -0.13 0.31
C SER A 370 4.36 0.54 0.59
N GLY A 371 4.28 1.19 1.74
CA GLY A 371 3.13 1.97 2.19
C GLY A 371 3.54 3.39 2.53
N TYR A 372 2.61 4.33 2.33
CA TYR A 372 2.78 5.73 2.66
C TYR A 372 1.47 6.31 3.17
N GLY A 373 1.50 7.15 4.18
CA GLY A 373 0.24 7.67 4.71
C GLY A 373 0.36 8.72 5.79
N MET A 374 -0.80 9.07 6.33
CA MET A 374 -0.99 10.13 7.31
C MET A 374 -0.44 11.46 6.81
N VAL A 375 -1.05 11.96 5.75
CA VAL A 375 -0.73 13.30 5.22
C VAL A 375 -0.97 14.35 6.29
N GLY A 376 0.12 14.97 6.70
CA GLY A 376 0.12 16.10 7.63
C GLY A 376 0.29 17.42 6.90
N TYR A 377 0.63 18.46 7.65
CA TYR A 377 1.00 19.74 7.07
C TYR A 377 2.38 19.62 6.42
N GLY A 378 2.39 19.48 5.10
CA GLY A 378 3.63 19.46 4.31
C GLY A 378 4.00 18.11 3.67
N HIS A 379 3.69 16.98 4.26
CA HIS A 379 4.03 15.65 3.73
C HIS A 379 3.25 14.52 4.40
N GLY A 380 3.38 13.30 3.89
CA GLY A 380 2.94 12.10 4.58
C GLY A 380 3.88 11.75 5.73
N LEU A 381 3.29 11.41 6.87
CA LEU A 381 4.01 11.23 8.14
C LEU A 381 4.51 9.81 8.37
N SER A 382 4.07 8.84 7.56
CA SER A 382 4.37 7.43 7.79
C SER A 382 4.82 6.76 6.50
N ALA A 383 5.90 5.99 6.60
CA ALA A 383 6.43 5.11 5.57
C ALA A 383 6.60 3.70 6.13
N SER A 384 6.22 2.69 5.37
CA SER A 384 6.43 1.28 5.69
C SER A 384 6.89 0.52 4.45
N CYS A 385 7.54 -0.63 4.65
CA CYS A 385 7.97 -1.49 3.56
C CYS A 385 8.18 -2.90 4.05
N VAL A 386 7.82 -3.89 3.23
CA VAL A 386 8.15 -5.31 3.41
C VAL A 386 8.73 -5.88 2.13
N ILE A 387 9.65 -6.84 2.28
CA ILE A 387 10.10 -7.70 1.18
C ILE A 387 9.51 -9.09 1.39
N LEU A 388 8.83 -9.56 0.37
CA LEU A 388 8.12 -10.83 0.35
C LEU A 388 8.81 -11.82 -0.60
N GLU A 389 8.79 -13.09 -0.23
CA GLU A 389 9.29 -14.18 -1.07
C GLU A 389 8.30 -15.33 -1.10
N ARG A 390 8.17 -15.97 -2.26
CA ARG A 390 7.42 -17.21 -2.42
C ARG A 390 7.97 -18.28 -1.47
N GLY A 391 7.10 -18.94 -0.71
CA GLY A 391 7.47 -20.07 0.13
C GLY A 391 8.08 -21.22 -0.69
N ALA A 392 8.93 -22.01 -0.06
CA ALA A 392 9.40 -23.24 -0.68
C ALA A 392 8.21 -24.20 -0.88
N ALA A 393 8.22 -24.91 -2.00
CA ALA A 393 7.21 -25.91 -2.34
C ALA A 393 7.27 -27.10 -1.36
#